data_bfc53b82f87119d87efbcfc485f2fa1b
#
_entry.id   bfc53b82f87119d87efbcfc485f2fa1b
#
_cell.length_a   1.000
_cell.length_b   1.000
_cell.length_c   1.000
_cell.angle_alpha   90.00
_cell.angle_beta   90.00
_cell.angle_gamma   90.00
#
_symmetry.space_group_name_H-M   'P 1'
#
loop_
_entity.id
_entity.type
_entity.pdbx_description
1 polymer ?
#
loop_
_entity_poly.entity_id
_entity_poly.type
_entity_poly.pdbx_seq_one_letter_code
_entity_poly.pdbx_strand_id
1 'polypeptide(L)'
;MLKLRIIPLGIKEMDEVLGGGIPHPTLITVEGGHGTGKTSLAQQIIYSALREGLKAYVITTEAKVREYLSMMEALKLNVYSYFIRGALKIYPLHIRGGEWSDETLQLFMNLLRLFLEERRGKYDFAVVDSLSVLAAKTSHSEFLTFITKVKNIVSEGKTVILTFHPNFISEDLLRELKASSDVYIVLKNVNVFGMSVKSLEVVKIWGAGSKRKSVLFEVDPNLGLRVVPIAGVKV
;
A
#
# COMPACT_ATOMS: atom_id res chain seq x y z
N MET A 1 13.57 -6.95 -21.02
CA MET A 1 12.39 -7.14 -20.15
C MET A 1 12.87 -7.23 -18.72
N LEU A 2 12.36 -6.41 -17.80
CA LEU A 2 12.62 -6.56 -16.38
C LEU A 2 12.08 -7.91 -15.90
N LYS A 3 12.91 -8.70 -15.21
CA LYS A 3 12.51 -10.01 -14.69
C LYS A 3 11.57 -9.78 -13.51
N LEU A 4 10.32 -10.22 -13.63
CA LEU A 4 9.35 -10.18 -12.55
C LEU A 4 9.82 -11.11 -11.43
N ARG A 5 9.89 -10.58 -10.20
CA ARG A 5 10.17 -11.34 -8.98
C ARG A 5 8.92 -11.36 -8.13
N ILE A 6 8.54 -12.49 -7.59
CA ILE A 6 7.43 -12.60 -6.63
C ILE A 6 7.99 -12.56 -5.21
N ILE A 7 7.44 -11.69 -4.38
CA ILE A 7 7.84 -11.48 -2.99
C ILE A 7 6.70 -11.98 -2.08
N PRO A 8 6.85 -13.11 -1.41
CA PRO A 8 5.82 -13.65 -0.55
C PRO A 8 5.65 -12.77 0.70
N LEU A 9 4.41 -12.60 1.16
CA LEU A 9 4.09 -11.92 2.42
C LEU A 9 4.48 -12.77 3.64
N GLY A 10 4.61 -14.08 3.45
CA GLY A 10 4.85 -15.05 4.50
C GLY A 10 3.58 -15.45 5.26
N ILE A 11 2.42 -15.16 4.69
CA ILE A 11 1.10 -15.56 5.16
C ILE A 11 0.48 -16.39 4.04
N LYS A 12 0.49 -17.72 4.21
CA LYS A 12 0.22 -18.69 3.14
C LYS A 12 -1.05 -18.39 2.34
N GLU A 13 -2.16 -18.17 3.00
CA GLU A 13 -3.45 -17.95 2.32
C GLU A 13 -3.52 -16.59 1.64
N MET A 14 -2.85 -15.58 2.16
CA MET A 14 -2.70 -14.28 1.47
C MET A 14 -1.81 -14.42 0.25
N ASP A 15 -0.71 -15.17 0.36
CA ASP A 15 0.18 -15.43 -0.77
C ASP A 15 -0.56 -16.22 -1.86
N GLU A 16 -1.40 -17.21 -1.50
CA GLU A 16 -2.23 -17.95 -2.46
C GLU A 16 -3.19 -17.03 -3.24
N VAL A 17 -3.84 -16.09 -2.55
CA VAL A 17 -4.75 -15.10 -3.19
C VAL A 17 -3.98 -14.14 -4.09
N LEU A 18 -2.75 -13.83 -3.74
CA LEU A 18 -1.84 -12.97 -4.51
C LEU A 18 -1.04 -13.72 -5.58
N GLY A 19 -1.33 -15.01 -5.79
CA GLY A 19 -0.63 -15.81 -6.81
C GLY A 19 0.83 -16.15 -6.45
N GLY A 20 1.12 -16.24 -5.15
CA GLY A 20 2.43 -16.56 -4.58
C GLY A 20 3.08 -15.39 -3.84
N GLY A 21 2.50 -14.20 -3.90
CA GLY A 21 3.01 -13.00 -3.26
C GLY A 21 2.87 -11.74 -4.14
N ILE A 22 3.59 -10.70 -3.77
CA ILE A 22 3.59 -9.42 -4.49
C ILE A 22 4.57 -9.47 -5.67
N PRO A 23 4.12 -9.18 -6.90
CA PRO A 23 5.02 -9.00 -8.03
C PRO A 23 5.87 -7.73 -7.84
N HIS A 24 7.14 -7.80 -8.22
CA HIS A 24 8.10 -6.69 -8.20
C HIS A 24 8.89 -6.70 -9.52
N PRO A 25 9.00 -5.58 -10.28
CA PRO A 25 8.40 -4.26 -10.02
C PRO A 25 6.91 -4.18 -10.35
N THR A 26 6.14 -3.29 -9.68
CA THR A 26 4.68 -3.18 -9.90
C THR A 26 4.10 -1.89 -9.31
N LEU A 27 2.98 -1.42 -9.85
CA LEU A 27 2.11 -0.44 -9.21
C LEU A 27 0.99 -1.17 -8.47
N ILE A 28 1.01 -1.06 -7.14
CA ILE A 28 0.00 -1.64 -6.26
C ILE A 28 -0.92 -0.54 -5.75
N THR A 29 -2.20 -0.77 -5.86
CA THR A 29 -3.21 0.12 -5.26
C THR A 29 -4.03 -0.65 -4.24
N VAL A 30 -4.15 -0.10 -3.03
CA VAL A 30 -4.92 -0.66 -1.92
C VAL A 30 -6.05 0.29 -1.57
N GLU A 31 -7.25 -0.06 -1.98
CA GLU A 31 -8.51 0.63 -1.67
C GLU A 31 -9.09 0.11 -0.35
N GLY A 32 -9.63 1.01 0.48
CA GLY A 32 -10.42 0.58 1.64
C GLY A 32 -10.85 1.74 2.53
N GLY A 33 -11.93 1.55 3.27
CA GLY A 33 -12.43 2.50 4.26
C GLY A 33 -11.51 2.65 5.47
N HIS A 34 -11.94 3.44 6.46
CA HIS A 34 -11.23 3.55 7.73
C HIS A 34 -11.21 2.20 8.47
N GLY A 35 -10.08 1.87 9.08
CA GLY A 35 -9.93 0.67 9.89
C GLY A 35 -9.94 -0.66 9.12
N THR A 36 -9.92 -0.66 7.77
CA THR A 36 -9.92 -1.90 6.97
C THR A 36 -8.57 -2.60 6.91
N GLY A 37 -7.49 -1.99 7.43
CA GLY A 37 -6.15 -2.59 7.46
C GLY A 37 -5.23 -2.21 6.31
N LYS A 38 -5.50 -1.13 5.58
CA LYS A 38 -4.64 -0.64 4.47
C LYS A 38 -3.19 -0.46 4.91
N THR A 39 -2.97 0.34 5.97
CA THR A 39 -1.64 0.57 6.55
C THR A 39 -0.98 -0.74 6.99
N SER A 40 -1.73 -1.63 7.66
CA SER A 40 -1.20 -2.91 8.12
C SER A 40 -0.77 -3.81 6.95
N LEU A 41 -1.55 -3.86 5.87
CA LEU A 41 -1.16 -4.60 4.66
C LEU A 41 0.07 -3.97 3.99
N ALA A 42 0.12 -2.65 3.86
CA ALA A 42 1.29 -1.96 3.32
C ALA A 42 2.55 -2.23 4.16
N GLN A 43 2.43 -2.20 5.48
CA GLN A 43 3.50 -2.53 6.42
C GLN A 43 3.99 -3.97 6.26
N GLN A 44 3.08 -4.94 6.07
CA GLN A 44 3.44 -6.34 5.81
C GLN A 44 4.21 -6.48 4.49
N ILE A 45 3.76 -5.81 3.42
CA ILE A 45 4.44 -5.83 2.11
C ILE A 45 5.85 -5.22 2.24
N ILE A 46 5.98 -4.07 2.92
CA ILE A 46 7.28 -3.43 3.19
C ILE A 46 8.20 -4.39 3.94
N TYR A 47 7.72 -5.03 5.01
CA TYR A 47 8.52 -5.95 5.79
C TYR A 47 9.02 -7.12 4.97
N SER A 48 8.18 -7.68 4.11
CA SER A 48 8.56 -8.75 3.19
C SER A 48 9.66 -8.29 2.22
N ALA A 49 9.54 -7.10 1.65
CA ALA A 49 10.57 -6.53 0.78
C ALA A 49 11.90 -6.31 1.52
N LEU A 50 11.87 -5.81 2.75
CA LEU A 50 13.07 -5.61 3.59
C LEU A 50 13.76 -6.94 3.91
N ARG A 51 13.00 -8.00 4.17
CA ARG A 51 13.55 -9.36 4.38
C ARG A 51 14.27 -9.90 3.16
N GLU A 52 13.83 -9.53 1.97
CA GLU A 52 14.46 -9.86 0.68
C GLU A 52 15.65 -8.94 0.33
N GLY A 53 16.09 -8.09 1.28
CA GLY A 53 17.23 -7.18 1.12
C GLY A 53 16.93 -5.91 0.32
N LEU A 54 15.67 -5.64 0.01
CA LEU A 54 15.24 -4.46 -0.73
C LEU A 54 15.09 -3.25 0.21
N LYS A 55 15.19 -2.04 -0.35
CA LYS A 55 15.03 -0.78 0.40
C LYS A 55 13.63 -0.23 0.24
N ALA A 56 13.02 0.22 1.34
CA ALA A 56 11.68 0.75 1.36
C ALA A 56 11.63 2.20 1.88
N TYR A 57 10.92 3.06 1.15
CA TYR A 57 10.58 4.42 1.55
C TYR A 57 9.08 4.52 1.79
N VAL A 58 8.70 5.07 2.92
CA VAL A 58 7.31 5.30 3.30
C VAL A 58 7.07 6.79 3.39
N ILE A 59 6.13 7.28 2.63
CA ILE A 59 5.59 8.64 2.73
C ILE A 59 4.20 8.49 3.36
N THR A 60 3.99 9.05 4.54
CA THR A 60 2.74 8.84 5.28
C THR A 60 2.11 10.14 5.76
N THR A 61 0.79 10.25 5.58
CA THR A 61 -0.06 11.30 6.16
C THR A 61 -0.72 10.84 7.46
N GLU A 62 -0.62 9.55 7.80
CA GLU A 62 -1.39 8.92 8.87
C GLU A 62 -0.68 8.92 10.23
N ALA A 63 0.67 8.90 10.24
CA ALA A 63 1.43 8.71 11.47
C ALA A 63 2.79 9.41 11.44
N LYS A 64 3.30 9.78 12.60
CA LYS A 64 4.70 10.20 12.79
C LYS A 64 5.63 8.99 12.72
N VAL A 65 6.94 9.22 12.54
CA VAL A 65 7.94 8.15 12.43
C VAL A 65 7.85 7.15 13.59
N ARG A 66 7.81 7.64 14.83
CA ARG A 66 7.75 6.78 16.02
C ARG A 66 6.46 5.96 16.07
N GLU A 67 5.33 6.59 15.74
CA GLU A 67 4.03 5.93 15.71
C GLU A 67 3.99 4.84 14.62
N TYR A 68 4.51 5.14 13.43
CA TYR A 68 4.56 4.17 12.34
C TYR A 68 5.43 2.95 12.69
N LEU A 69 6.59 3.18 13.32
CA LEU A 69 7.44 2.08 13.81
C LEU A 69 6.74 1.26 14.89
N SER A 70 6.06 1.92 15.84
CA SER A 70 5.28 1.22 16.89
C SER A 70 4.12 0.40 16.30
N MET A 71 3.46 0.90 15.25
CA MET A 71 2.42 0.13 14.54
C MET A 71 3.01 -1.13 13.88
N MET A 72 4.19 -1.03 13.26
CA MET A 72 4.88 -2.20 12.70
C MET A 72 5.29 -3.20 13.79
N GLU A 73 5.77 -2.73 14.93
CA GLU A 73 6.11 -3.56 16.08
C GLU A 73 4.88 -4.29 16.65
N ALA A 74 3.74 -3.59 16.75
CA ALA A 74 2.47 -4.21 17.17
C ALA A 74 2.03 -5.34 16.22
N LEU A 75 2.37 -5.25 14.93
CA LEU A 75 2.17 -6.33 13.96
C LEU A 75 3.25 -7.42 14.01
N LYS A 76 4.18 -7.40 14.98
CA LYS A 76 5.34 -8.30 15.08
C LYS A 76 6.31 -8.20 13.91
N LEU A 77 6.32 -7.07 13.22
CA LEU A 77 7.25 -6.76 12.14
C LEU A 77 8.49 -6.09 12.73
N ASN A 78 9.55 -6.85 12.95
CA ASN A 78 10.78 -6.31 13.54
C ASN A 78 11.58 -5.52 12.49
N VAL A 79 11.36 -4.21 12.44
CA VAL A 79 11.94 -3.31 11.43
C VAL A 79 13.01 -2.35 11.95
N TYR A 80 13.27 -2.28 13.26
CA TYR A 80 14.21 -1.32 13.83
C TYR A 80 15.62 -1.44 13.25
N SER A 81 16.11 -2.66 13.02
CA SER A 81 17.42 -2.88 12.41
C SER A 81 17.50 -2.36 10.96
N TYR A 82 16.42 -2.47 10.19
CA TYR A 82 16.32 -1.93 8.83
C TYR A 82 16.25 -0.40 8.84
N PHE A 83 15.51 0.17 9.82
CA PHE A 83 15.40 1.61 9.99
C PHE A 83 16.74 2.24 10.36
N ILE A 84 17.45 1.70 11.35
CA ILE A 84 18.77 2.20 11.77
C ILE A 84 19.79 2.13 10.63
N ARG A 85 19.79 1.04 9.84
CA ARG A 85 20.68 0.88 8.69
C ARG A 85 20.26 1.68 7.45
N GLY A 86 19.11 2.39 7.50
CA GLY A 86 18.61 3.22 6.41
C GLY A 86 18.00 2.44 5.24
N ALA A 87 17.74 1.12 5.41
CA ALA A 87 17.01 0.31 4.45
C ALA A 87 15.49 0.62 4.48
N LEU A 88 14.97 0.98 5.64
CA LEU A 88 13.65 1.57 5.81
C LEU A 88 13.78 3.05 6.11
N LYS A 89 13.07 3.92 5.36
CA LYS A 89 12.96 5.35 5.65
C LYS A 89 11.50 5.75 5.69
N ILE A 90 11.12 6.55 6.69
CA ILE A 90 9.75 7.02 6.89
C ILE A 90 9.75 8.54 6.86
N TYR A 91 8.91 9.11 6.00
CA TYR A 91 8.75 10.54 5.76
C TYR A 91 7.31 10.94 6.09
N PRO A 92 7.04 11.44 7.31
CA PRO A 92 5.71 11.91 7.67
C PRO A 92 5.43 13.23 6.97
N LEU A 93 4.27 13.32 6.32
CA LEU A 93 3.73 14.54 5.76
C LEU A 93 2.75 15.14 6.79
N HIS A 94 3.21 16.09 7.60
CA HIS A 94 2.39 16.80 8.56
C HIS A 94 2.56 18.31 8.39
N ILE A 95 1.45 19.02 8.34
CA ILE A 95 1.43 20.48 8.43
C ILE A 95 1.29 20.86 9.89
N ARG A 96 2.33 21.46 10.46
CA ARG A 96 2.27 21.99 11.84
C ARG A 96 1.50 23.31 11.84
N GLY A 97 0.33 23.32 12.52
CA GLY A 97 -0.42 24.55 12.79
C GLY A 97 -1.09 25.22 11.59
N GLY A 98 -1.13 24.56 10.44
CA GLY A 98 -1.80 25.06 9.24
C GLY A 98 -3.02 24.24 8.87
N GLU A 99 -3.98 24.89 8.24
CA GLU A 99 -5.07 24.19 7.56
C GLU A 99 -4.57 23.57 6.26
N TRP A 100 -5.13 22.43 5.88
CA TRP A 100 -4.94 21.82 4.58
C TRP A 100 -5.69 22.62 3.50
N SER A 101 -5.18 23.79 3.10
CA SER A 101 -5.76 24.54 1.98
C SER A 101 -5.57 23.78 0.67
N ASP A 102 -6.44 24.06 -0.31
CA ASP A 102 -6.37 23.41 -1.62
C ASP A 102 -5.01 23.64 -2.31
N GLU A 103 -4.44 24.85 -2.19
CA GLU A 103 -3.10 25.19 -2.72
C GLU A 103 -2.01 24.38 -2.02
N THR A 104 -2.12 24.19 -0.71
CA THR A 104 -1.17 23.39 0.06
C THR A 104 -1.21 21.92 -0.39
N LEU A 105 -2.41 21.36 -0.61
CA LEU A 105 -2.57 19.98 -1.08
C LEU A 105 -1.99 19.77 -2.48
N GLN A 106 -2.21 20.71 -3.40
CA GLN A 106 -1.61 20.70 -4.74
C GLN A 106 -0.08 20.76 -4.67
N LEU A 107 0.46 21.65 -3.82
CA LEU A 107 1.91 21.72 -3.59
C LEU A 107 2.47 20.39 -3.09
N PHE A 108 1.81 19.76 -2.11
CA PHE A 108 2.25 18.47 -1.58
C PHE A 108 2.16 17.34 -2.60
N MET A 109 1.15 17.32 -3.47
CA MET A 109 1.08 16.34 -4.57
C MET A 109 2.26 16.49 -5.53
N ASN A 110 2.63 17.72 -5.88
CA ASN A 110 3.80 18.00 -6.72
C ASN A 110 5.12 17.63 -6.02
N LEU A 111 5.26 17.97 -4.74
CA LEU A 111 6.43 17.58 -3.94
C LEU A 111 6.57 16.07 -3.81
N LEU A 112 5.46 15.36 -3.60
CA LEU A 112 5.44 13.89 -3.57
C LEU A 112 5.94 13.30 -4.89
N ARG A 113 5.43 13.82 -6.01
CA ARG A 113 5.86 13.40 -7.36
C ARG A 113 7.37 13.61 -7.54
N LEU A 114 7.87 14.80 -7.28
CA LEU A 114 9.29 15.13 -7.39
C LEU A 114 10.14 14.26 -6.45
N PHE A 115 9.70 14.08 -5.22
CA PHE A 115 10.39 13.24 -4.25
C PHE A 115 10.57 11.79 -4.74
N LEU A 116 9.49 11.20 -5.29
CA LEU A 116 9.55 9.85 -5.84
C LEU A 116 10.49 9.75 -7.04
N GLU A 117 10.44 10.72 -7.96
CA GLU A 117 11.30 10.77 -9.14
C GLU A 117 12.78 10.94 -8.78
N GLU A 118 13.12 11.93 -7.96
CA GLU A 118 14.52 12.24 -7.62
C GLU A 118 15.18 11.17 -6.74
N ARG A 119 14.38 10.49 -5.92
CA ARG A 119 14.87 9.46 -4.99
C ARG A 119 14.78 8.04 -5.54
N ARG A 120 14.32 7.82 -6.79
CA ARG A 120 14.10 6.48 -7.37
C ARG A 120 15.35 5.57 -7.37
N GLY A 121 16.54 6.14 -7.40
CA GLY A 121 17.79 5.38 -7.25
C GLY A 121 18.13 4.94 -5.82
N LYS A 122 17.35 5.35 -4.82
CA LYS A 122 17.63 5.13 -3.39
C LYS A 122 16.70 4.15 -2.71
N TYR A 123 15.62 3.74 -3.36
CA TYR A 123 14.66 2.75 -2.87
C TYR A 123 14.31 1.73 -3.95
N ASP A 124 13.77 0.61 -3.55
CA ASP A 124 13.18 -0.42 -4.41
C ASP A 124 11.66 -0.42 -4.26
N PHE A 125 11.17 -0.11 -3.06
CA PHE A 125 9.76 0.06 -2.73
C PHE A 125 9.49 1.48 -2.23
N ALA A 126 8.45 2.12 -2.77
CA ALA A 126 7.91 3.36 -2.23
C ALA A 126 6.44 3.16 -1.84
N VAL A 127 6.06 3.63 -0.67
CA VAL A 127 4.67 3.58 -0.18
C VAL A 127 4.17 4.99 0.07
N VAL A 128 2.97 5.28 -0.43
CA VAL A 128 2.23 6.50 -0.10
C VAL A 128 1.00 6.10 0.71
N ASP A 129 1.04 6.34 2.02
CA ASP A 129 0.02 5.94 2.99
C ASP A 129 -0.44 7.15 3.82
N SER A 130 -1.53 7.83 3.46
CA SER A 130 -2.46 7.56 2.36
C SER A 130 -2.42 8.66 1.30
N LEU A 131 -2.73 8.31 0.05
CA LEU A 131 -2.88 9.25 -1.05
C LEU A 131 -4.16 10.10 -0.93
N SER A 132 -5.15 9.67 -0.13
CA SER A 132 -6.51 10.20 -0.06
C SER A 132 -6.58 11.70 0.09
N VAL A 133 -5.89 12.24 1.10
CA VAL A 133 -5.93 13.67 1.41
C VAL A 133 -5.32 14.49 0.27
N LEU A 134 -4.21 14.01 -0.30
CA LEU A 134 -3.52 14.70 -1.38
C LEU A 134 -4.32 14.68 -2.69
N ALA A 135 -5.01 13.56 -2.96
CA ALA A 135 -5.82 13.40 -4.16
C ALA A 135 -7.16 14.13 -4.12
N ALA A 136 -7.70 14.42 -2.92
CA ALA A 136 -9.05 14.98 -2.75
C ALA A 136 -9.28 16.33 -3.46
N LYS A 137 -8.22 17.11 -3.65
CA LYS A 137 -8.26 18.44 -4.27
C LYS A 137 -7.35 18.58 -5.48
N THR A 138 -6.78 17.47 -5.94
CA THR A 138 -5.93 17.44 -7.13
C THR A 138 -6.81 17.44 -8.38
N SER A 139 -6.47 18.27 -9.37
CA SER A 139 -7.17 18.27 -10.66
C SER A 139 -6.96 16.94 -11.39
N HIS A 140 -7.91 16.59 -12.28
CA HIS A 140 -7.81 15.36 -13.06
C HIS A 140 -6.49 15.25 -13.84
N SER A 141 -6.05 16.35 -14.46
CA SER A 141 -4.81 16.39 -15.26
C SER A 141 -3.55 16.21 -14.40
N GLU A 142 -3.51 16.80 -13.21
CA GLU A 142 -2.40 16.65 -12.27
C GLU A 142 -2.32 15.22 -11.73
N PHE A 143 -3.48 14.64 -11.41
CA PHE A 143 -3.55 13.25 -10.96
C PHE A 143 -3.06 12.28 -12.05
N LEU A 144 -3.50 12.44 -13.30
CA LEU A 144 -3.01 11.65 -14.43
C LEU A 144 -1.51 11.82 -14.64
N THR A 145 -1.00 13.04 -14.49
CA THR A 145 0.44 13.32 -14.55
C THR A 145 1.17 12.56 -13.44
N PHE A 146 0.66 12.59 -12.21
CA PHE A 146 1.23 11.83 -11.09
C PHE A 146 1.26 10.33 -11.39
N ILE A 147 0.13 9.73 -11.81
CA ILE A 147 0.05 8.31 -12.12
C ILE A 147 1.00 7.91 -13.26
N THR A 148 1.08 8.74 -14.31
CA THR A 148 2.02 8.52 -15.42
C THR A 148 3.46 8.47 -14.94
N LYS A 149 3.85 9.38 -14.05
CA LYS A 149 5.20 9.40 -13.46
C LYS A 149 5.47 8.20 -12.57
N VAL A 150 4.48 7.78 -11.77
CA VAL A 150 4.57 6.55 -10.96
C VAL A 150 4.76 5.32 -11.88
N LYS A 151 4.04 5.22 -12.99
CA LYS A 151 4.21 4.13 -13.98
C LYS A 151 5.62 4.13 -14.59
N ASN A 152 6.18 5.30 -14.86
CA ASN A 152 7.57 5.40 -15.35
C ASN A 152 8.57 4.88 -14.31
N ILE A 153 8.40 5.25 -13.04
CA ILE A 153 9.21 4.73 -11.91
C ILE A 153 9.11 3.19 -11.83
N VAL A 154 7.92 2.64 -12.00
CA VAL A 154 7.70 1.18 -12.03
C VAL A 154 8.42 0.55 -13.22
N SER A 155 8.38 1.16 -14.40
CA SER A 155 9.08 0.67 -15.58
C SER A 155 10.61 0.70 -15.44
N GLU A 156 11.15 1.49 -14.52
CA GLU A 156 12.56 1.53 -14.12
C GLU A 156 12.93 0.47 -13.06
N GLY A 157 12.01 -0.44 -12.72
CA GLY A 157 12.27 -1.56 -11.82
C GLY A 157 11.91 -1.31 -10.36
N LYS A 158 11.04 -0.34 -10.06
CA LYS A 158 10.59 -0.03 -8.70
C LYS A 158 9.16 -0.50 -8.46
N THR A 159 8.81 -0.76 -7.21
CA THR A 159 7.43 -0.99 -6.80
C THR A 159 6.91 0.25 -6.07
N VAL A 160 5.72 0.70 -6.45
CA VAL A 160 5.02 1.79 -5.76
C VAL A 160 3.70 1.27 -5.23
N ILE A 161 3.44 1.54 -3.95
CA ILE A 161 2.20 1.17 -3.26
C ILE A 161 1.46 2.46 -2.92
N LEU A 162 0.21 2.56 -3.36
CA LEU A 162 -0.68 3.66 -3.08
C LEU A 162 -1.86 3.15 -2.26
N THR A 163 -2.02 3.62 -1.01
CA THR A 163 -3.22 3.34 -0.23
C THR A 163 -4.18 4.51 -0.33
N PHE A 164 -5.47 4.24 -0.35
CA PHE A 164 -6.46 5.32 -0.38
C PHE A 164 -7.83 4.90 0.15
N HIS A 165 -8.62 5.90 0.53
CA HIS A 165 -10.00 5.75 0.91
C HIS A 165 -10.89 6.19 -0.27
N PRO A 166 -11.81 5.35 -0.77
CA PRO A 166 -12.54 5.62 -2.00
C PRO A 166 -13.38 6.91 -1.95
N ASN A 167 -13.92 7.28 -0.77
CA ASN A 167 -14.77 8.47 -0.63
C ASN A 167 -14.03 9.81 -0.79
N PHE A 168 -12.71 9.81 -0.86
CA PHE A 168 -11.89 11.02 -1.05
C PHE A 168 -11.44 11.23 -2.49
N ILE A 169 -11.77 10.32 -3.39
CA ILE A 169 -11.36 10.35 -4.79
C ILE A 169 -12.63 10.29 -5.66
N SER A 170 -12.70 11.12 -6.70
CA SER A 170 -13.82 11.08 -7.65
C SER A 170 -13.88 9.75 -8.39
N GLU A 171 -15.06 9.36 -8.87
CA GLU A 171 -15.23 8.10 -9.60
C GLU A 171 -14.35 8.03 -10.86
N ASP A 172 -14.13 9.16 -11.53
CA ASP A 172 -13.27 9.22 -12.71
C ASP A 172 -11.82 8.90 -12.36
N LEU A 173 -11.28 9.56 -11.33
CA LEU A 173 -9.93 9.28 -10.84
C LEU A 173 -9.79 7.85 -10.32
N LEU A 174 -10.84 7.31 -9.70
CA LEU A 174 -10.87 5.93 -9.23
C LEU A 174 -10.79 4.94 -10.41
N ARG A 175 -11.52 5.20 -11.51
CA ARG A 175 -11.44 4.40 -12.74
C ARG A 175 -10.03 4.42 -13.34
N GLU A 176 -9.43 5.60 -13.45
CA GLU A 176 -8.06 5.75 -13.95
C GLU A 176 -7.03 5.00 -13.08
N LEU A 177 -7.17 5.09 -11.77
CA LEU A 177 -6.29 4.40 -10.83
C LEU A 177 -6.41 2.88 -10.96
N LYS A 178 -7.64 2.35 -11.08
CA LYS A 178 -7.91 0.92 -11.33
C LYS A 178 -7.32 0.45 -12.65
N ALA A 179 -7.48 1.23 -13.72
CA ALA A 179 -6.95 0.90 -15.02
C ALA A 179 -5.40 0.87 -15.02
N SER A 180 -4.78 1.86 -14.40
CA SER A 180 -3.33 2.04 -14.36
C SER A 180 -2.60 1.07 -13.44
N SER A 181 -3.26 0.56 -12.40
CA SER A 181 -2.66 -0.36 -11.41
C SER A 181 -2.37 -1.72 -12.04
N ASP A 182 -1.23 -2.29 -11.68
CA ASP A 182 -0.87 -3.67 -12.06
C ASP A 182 -1.46 -4.68 -11.05
N VAL A 183 -1.50 -4.27 -9.77
CA VAL A 183 -2.18 -4.98 -8.67
C VAL A 183 -3.19 -4.04 -8.04
N TYR A 184 -4.44 -4.48 -7.93
CA TYR A 184 -5.51 -3.73 -7.28
C TYR A 184 -6.19 -4.57 -6.23
N ILE A 185 -6.10 -4.12 -4.98
CA ILE A 185 -6.62 -4.80 -3.79
C ILE A 185 -7.70 -3.94 -3.15
N VAL A 186 -8.81 -4.55 -2.79
CA VAL A 186 -9.90 -3.91 -2.03
C VAL A 186 -9.99 -4.53 -0.65
N LEU A 187 -9.95 -3.70 0.37
CA LEU A 187 -10.13 -4.09 1.77
C LEU A 187 -11.48 -3.60 2.30
N LYS A 188 -12.23 -4.49 2.94
CA LYS A 188 -13.54 -4.18 3.53
C LYS A 188 -13.62 -4.75 4.95
N ASN A 189 -14.39 -4.08 5.81
CA ASN A 189 -14.87 -4.72 7.05
C ASN A 189 -16.14 -5.48 6.70
N VAL A 190 -16.22 -6.73 7.11
CA VAL A 190 -17.36 -7.63 6.87
C VAL A 190 -17.80 -8.27 8.16
N ASN A 191 -19.09 -8.55 8.30
CA ASN A 191 -19.63 -9.29 9.43
C ASN A 191 -19.84 -10.75 9.01
N VAL A 192 -19.21 -11.66 9.71
CA VAL A 192 -19.34 -13.09 9.46
C VAL A 192 -19.75 -13.77 10.77
N PHE A 193 -20.95 -14.33 10.83
CA PHE A 193 -21.54 -14.96 12.03
C PHE A 193 -21.46 -14.08 13.29
N GLY A 194 -21.72 -12.75 13.15
CA GLY A 194 -21.68 -11.80 14.25
C GLY A 194 -20.29 -11.28 14.62
N MET A 195 -19.22 -11.79 13.99
CA MET A 195 -17.85 -11.32 14.19
C MET A 195 -17.46 -10.32 13.10
N SER A 196 -16.91 -9.17 13.50
CA SER A 196 -16.37 -8.19 12.57
C SER A 196 -14.96 -8.61 12.16
N VAL A 197 -14.80 -8.99 10.92
CA VAL A 197 -13.51 -9.38 10.32
C VAL A 197 -13.22 -8.51 9.09
N LYS A 198 -12.01 -8.58 8.58
CA LYS A 198 -11.60 -7.84 7.37
C LYS A 198 -11.55 -8.80 6.19
N SER A 199 -11.93 -8.31 5.01
CA SER A 199 -11.80 -9.03 3.75
C SER A 199 -10.73 -8.34 2.91
N LEU A 200 -9.83 -9.13 2.34
CA LEU A 200 -8.90 -8.74 1.29
C LEU A 200 -9.40 -9.38 -0.01
N GLU A 201 -9.72 -8.56 -0.99
CA GLU A 201 -10.14 -8.99 -2.33
C GLU A 201 -9.12 -8.51 -3.36
N VAL A 202 -8.58 -9.42 -4.17
CA VAL A 202 -7.71 -9.09 -5.30
C VAL A 202 -8.57 -8.92 -6.54
N VAL A 203 -8.80 -7.67 -6.93
CA VAL A 203 -9.61 -7.30 -8.11
C VAL A 203 -8.79 -7.47 -9.38
N LYS A 204 -7.50 -7.14 -9.32
CA LYS A 204 -6.58 -7.22 -10.46
C LYS A 204 -5.19 -7.62 -9.96
N ILE A 205 -4.55 -8.54 -10.66
CA ILE A 205 -3.14 -8.86 -10.49
C ILE A 205 -2.56 -9.26 -11.84
N TRP A 206 -1.50 -8.56 -12.26
CA TRP A 206 -0.86 -8.82 -13.53
C TRP A 206 0.22 -9.90 -13.36
N GLY A 207 0.20 -10.88 -14.27
CA GLY A 207 1.24 -11.92 -14.33
C GLY A 207 1.09 -13.08 -13.34
N ALA A 208 0.02 -13.12 -12.53
CA ALA A 208 -0.25 -14.23 -11.62
C ALA A 208 -1.65 -14.81 -11.83
N GLY A 209 -1.75 -16.13 -11.96
CA GLY A 209 -3.01 -16.85 -11.96
C GLY A 209 -3.43 -17.18 -10.52
N SER A 210 -4.37 -16.44 -9.94
CA SER A 210 -4.95 -16.80 -8.64
C SER A 210 -6.23 -17.59 -8.82
N LYS A 211 -6.36 -18.71 -8.11
CA LYS A 211 -7.61 -19.52 -8.04
C LYS A 211 -8.61 -18.94 -7.03
N ARG A 212 -8.11 -18.26 -6.00
CA ARG A 212 -8.91 -17.54 -5.00
C ARG A 212 -8.76 -16.06 -5.23
N LYS A 213 -9.87 -15.32 -5.11
CA LYS A 213 -9.88 -13.86 -5.27
C LYS A 213 -9.94 -13.10 -3.95
N SER A 214 -10.26 -13.77 -2.85
CA SER A 214 -10.43 -13.15 -1.54
C SER A 214 -10.00 -14.03 -0.38
N VAL A 215 -9.66 -13.38 0.73
CA VAL A 215 -9.34 -14.01 2.02
C VAL A 215 -9.83 -13.12 3.15
N LEU A 216 -10.30 -13.76 4.24
CA LEU A 216 -10.66 -13.05 5.46
C LEU A 216 -9.47 -13.00 6.41
N PHE A 217 -9.27 -11.85 7.04
CA PHE A 217 -8.16 -11.66 7.96
C PHE A 217 -8.54 -10.73 9.10
N GLU A 218 -7.75 -10.76 10.12
CA GLU A 218 -7.79 -9.81 11.23
C GLU A 218 -6.39 -9.24 11.49
N VAL A 219 -6.37 -8.09 12.16
CA VAL A 219 -5.15 -7.46 12.65
C VAL A 219 -5.10 -7.70 14.15
N ASP A 220 -4.31 -8.68 14.56
CA ASP A 220 -4.15 -9.06 15.96
C ASP A 220 -2.92 -8.37 16.56
N PRO A 221 -3.07 -7.64 17.70
CA PRO A 221 -1.94 -6.97 18.34
C PRO A 221 -0.81 -7.90 18.81
N ASN A 222 -1.11 -9.19 19.00
CA ASN A 222 -0.15 -10.18 19.48
C ASN A 222 0.44 -11.07 18.39
N LEU A 223 -0.31 -11.27 17.28
CA LEU A 223 0.03 -12.21 16.22
C LEU A 223 0.27 -11.51 14.86
N GLY A 224 -0.02 -10.22 14.75
CA GLY A 224 0.07 -9.47 13.50
C GLY A 224 -1.11 -9.71 12.56
N LEU A 225 -0.87 -9.74 11.27
CA LEU A 225 -1.88 -10.08 10.27
C LEU A 225 -2.13 -11.59 10.30
N ARG A 226 -3.37 -11.97 10.53
CA ARG A 226 -3.78 -13.38 10.61
C ARG A 226 -4.99 -13.65 9.74
N VAL A 227 -4.93 -14.72 8.97
CA VAL A 227 -6.09 -15.20 8.21
C VAL A 227 -7.08 -15.90 9.14
N VAL A 228 -8.37 -15.59 8.94
CA VAL A 228 -9.48 -16.22 9.68
C VAL A 228 -10.01 -17.37 8.83
N PRO A 229 -9.80 -18.63 9.25
CA PRO A 229 -10.37 -19.75 8.53
C PRO A 229 -11.89 -19.80 8.73
N ILE A 230 -12.66 -19.77 7.66
CA ILE A 230 -14.09 -20.03 7.72
C ILE A 230 -14.29 -21.53 7.45
N ALA A 231 -14.59 -22.27 8.49
CA ALA A 231 -15.05 -23.65 8.34
C ALA A 231 -16.41 -23.64 7.62
N GLY A 232 -16.46 -24.12 6.37
CA GLY A 232 -17.70 -24.39 5.66
C GLY A 232 -18.11 -23.45 4.53
N VAL A 233 -17.39 -22.38 4.25
CA VAL A 233 -17.65 -21.56 3.04
C VAL A 233 -16.61 -21.92 1.98
N LYS A 234 -17.01 -22.76 1.01
CA LYS A 234 -16.34 -22.78 -0.31
C LYS A 234 -16.69 -21.47 -0.99
N VAL A 235 -15.75 -20.53 -1.06
CA VAL A 235 -15.84 -19.31 -1.86
C VAL A 235 -15.43 -19.60 -3.29
#